data_22bd4f8947050a3898f533328b704f6d
#
_entry.id   22bd4f8947050a3898f533328b704f6d
#
_cell.length_a   1.000
_cell.length_b   1.000
_cell.length_c   1.000
_cell.angle_alpha   90.00
_cell.angle_beta   90.00
_cell.angle_gamma   90.00
#
_symmetry.space_group_name_H-M   'P 1'
#
loop_
_entity.id
_entity.type
_entity.pdbx_description
1 polymer ?
#
loop_
_entity_poly.entity_id
_entity_poly.type
_entity_poly.pdbx_seq_one_letter_code
_entity_poly.pdbx_strand_id
1 'polypeptide(L)'
;MAVQVTDNLDLGGAVRARWDYDPDRDIQTFNFDTAFLTAKYNSDTWIGAAKYRFYGRSYPYKYTNNVGDIQFAESAWVGYKFNPDQQIQVGLNQVPFGLQPYFGSTFYETLGNVVGLEDVEQIGAKFIQQSGDWNIQAGYYLRPAWQGKGTSNGDTYSSVVSKADSYVTDGSNNQERNTVVLRVAKAMDLGPWKSEVGISGLTSTLENRDTNNNGRRNAVAVHYIGKNGPWGVQLQAARQQMSPRNPGTDELVTLGGYDGTFNVASRGNLYVADVSYDVGGKYLFDQISGVKLYANYSAFDKSADDFKTSQRMILGTSFSVSKLWIATEWLYGKNDPYIGGSSYTQSLGAGGSNQWENQLYMNIGYYF
;
A
#
# COMPACT_ATOMS: atom_id res chain seq x y z
N MET A 1 -2.06 -1.94 -23.08
CA MET A 1 -1.75 -3.39 -23.23
C MET A 1 -0.24 -3.50 -23.29
N ALA A 2 0.35 -4.38 -22.46
CA ALA A 2 1.80 -4.61 -22.52
C ALA A 2 2.20 -5.10 -23.92
N VAL A 3 3.39 -4.73 -24.37
CA VAL A 3 3.96 -5.19 -25.64
C VAL A 3 4.73 -6.47 -25.37
N GLN A 4 4.32 -7.56 -26.00
CA GLN A 4 5.05 -8.81 -25.98
C GLN A 4 6.31 -8.67 -26.84
N VAL A 5 7.48 -8.74 -26.20
CA VAL A 5 8.78 -8.60 -26.87
C VAL A 5 9.32 -9.97 -27.32
N THR A 6 9.09 -10.98 -26.47
CA THR A 6 9.35 -12.40 -26.78
C THR A 6 8.21 -13.23 -26.22
N ASP A 7 8.18 -14.54 -26.49
CA ASP A 7 7.16 -15.45 -25.94
C ASP A 7 7.06 -15.40 -24.41
N ASN A 8 8.12 -14.97 -23.74
CA ASN A 8 8.21 -14.97 -22.28
C ASN A 8 8.38 -13.57 -21.66
N LEU A 9 8.53 -12.49 -22.47
CA LEU A 9 8.81 -11.15 -21.95
C LEU A 9 7.78 -10.14 -22.45
N ASP A 10 7.07 -9.54 -21.49
CA ASP A 10 6.17 -8.42 -21.69
C ASP A 10 6.77 -7.13 -21.14
N LEU A 11 6.74 -6.08 -21.92
CA LEU A 11 7.03 -4.71 -21.49
C LEU A 11 5.76 -3.87 -21.50
N GLY A 12 5.59 -3.04 -20.50
CA GLY A 12 4.43 -2.18 -20.39
C GLY A 12 4.70 -0.95 -19.54
N GLY A 13 3.67 -0.20 -19.26
CA GLY A 13 3.77 0.98 -18.44
C GLY A 13 2.46 1.71 -18.33
N ALA A 14 2.51 2.86 -17.68
CA ALA A 14 1.40 3.80 -17.68
C ALA A 14 1.88 5.23 -17.54
N VAL A 15 1.03 6.14 -17.99
CA VAL A 15 1.09 7.57 -17.66
C VAL A 15 -0.25 7.93 -17.05
N ARG A 16 -0.21 8.59 -15.87
CA ARG A 16 -1.41 8.94 -15.11
C ARG A 16 -1.44 10.43 -14.81
N ALA A 17 -2.64 10.99 -14.87
CA ALA A 17 -2.98 12.31 -14.38
C ALA A 17 -3.92 12.18 -13.18
N ARG A 18 -3.90 13.18 -12.29
CA ARG A 18 -4.79 13.27 -11.13
C ARG A 18 -5.51 14.60 -11.10
N TRP A 19 -6.72 14.56 -10.59
CA TRP A 19 -7.49 15.73 -10.24
C TRP A 19 -7.83 15.66 -8.76
N ASP A 20 -7.53 16.77 -8.06
CA ASP A 20 -7.80 16.93 -6.64
C ASP A 20 -8.71 18.13 -6.46
N TYR A 21 -9.78 17.94 -5.71
CA TYR A 21 -10.71 18.98 -5.36
C TYR A 21 -10.99 18.94 -3.84
N ASP A 22 -10.61 20.03 -3.17
CA ASP A 22 -10.86 20.24 -1.76
C ASP A 22 -11.25 21.71 -1.56
N PRO A 23 -12.55 22.00 -1.38
CA PRO A 23 -13.03 23.35 -1.26
C PRO A 23 -12.64 24.02 0.06
N ASP A 24 -12.42 23.24 1.12
CA ASP A 24 -12.08 23.76 2.44
C ASP A 24 -10.65 24.32 2.47
N ARG A 25 -9.79 23.82 1.58
CA ARG A 25 -8.39 24.25 1.43
C ARG A 25 -8.11 25.02 0.13
N ASP A 26 -9.15 25.37 -0.62
CA ASP A 26 -9.04 26.05 -1.94
C ASP A 26 -8.13 25.27 -2.92
N ILE A 27 -8.24 23.95 -2.93
CA ILE A 27 -7.48 23.08 -3.84
C ILE A 27 -8.40 22.67 -4.98
N GLN A 28 -8.03 23.07 -6.20
CA GLN A 28 -8.60 22.56 -7.45
C GLN A 28 -7.48 22.42 -8.46
N THR A 29 -6.89 21.22 -8.53
CA THR A 29 -5.71 21.00 -9.36
C THR A 29 -5.89 19.78 -10.26
N PHE A 30 -5.41 19.91 -11.50
CA PHE A 30 -5.26 18.80 -12.44
C PHE A 30 -3.79 18.72 -12.83
N ASN A 31 -3.13 17.65 -12.38
CA ASN A 31 -1.69 17.51 -12.50
C ASN A 31 -1.28 16.13 -13.04
N PHE A 32 -0.02 16.04 -13.45
CA PHE A 32 0.64 14.77 -13.61
C PHE A 32 0.64 14.01 -12.27
N ASP A 33 0.27 12.73 -12.29
CA ASP A 33 0.33 11.86 -11.11
C ASP A 33 1.62 11.05 -11.11
N THR A 34 1.72 10.10 -12.02
CA THR A 34 2.88 9.22 -12.13
C THR A 34 3.06 8.69 -13.55
N ALA A 35 4.29 8.33 -13.90
CA ALA A 35 4.58 7.42 -14.98
C ALA A 35 5.35 6.23 -14.44
N PHE A 36 5.17 5.06 -15.04
CA PHE A 36 5.97 3.89 -14.70
C PHE A 36 6.20 2.98 -15.90
N LEU A 37 7.28 2.24 -15.82
CA LEU A 37 7.62 1.17 -16.75
C LEU A 37 7.58 -0.17 -16.03
N THR A 38 7.14 -1.20 -16.71
CA THR A 38 7.08 -2.57 -16.21
C THR A 38 7.75 -3.53 -17.18
N ALA A 39 8.42 -4.53 -16.62
CA ALA A 39 8.88 -5.72 -17.33
C ALA A 39 8.39 -6.95 -16.59
N LYS A 40 7.80 -7.91 -17.30
CA LYS A 40 7.36 -9.19 -16.75
C LYS A 40 7.94 -10.30 -17.59
N TYR A 41 8.61 -11.24 -16.92
CA TYR A 41 9.13 -12.46 -17.56
C TYR A 41 8.41 -13.68 -16.99
N ASN A 42 7.98 -14.59 -17.85
CA ASN A 42 7.29 -15.80 -17.44
C ASN A 42 7.57 -16.93 -18.42
N SER A 43 8.39 -17.89 -18.02
CA SER A 43 8.63 -19.16 -18.72
C SER A 43 8.14 -20.34 -17.87
N ASP A 44 8.35 -21.55 -18.33
CA ASP A 44 8.00 -22.76 -17.57
C ASP A 44 8.72 -22.84 -16.22
N THR A 45 9.96 -22.34 -16.18
CA THR A 45 10.86 -22.49 -15.02
C THR A 45 11.14 -21.18 -14.31
N TRP A 46 11.31 -20.07 -15.06
CA TRP A 46 11.71 -18.78 -14.52
C TRP A 46 10.58 -17.76 -14.64
N ILE A 47 10.45 -16.94 -13.60
CA ILE A 47 9.54 -15.81 -13.57
C ILE A 47 10.27 -14.57 -13.05
N GLY A 48 9.77 -13.38 -13.35
CA GLY A 48 10.32 -12.16 -12.80
C GLY A 48 9.44 -10.96 -13.10
N ALA A 49 9.59 -9.93 -12.29
CA ALA A 49 8.94 -8.66 -12.54
C ALA A 49 9.83 -7.50 -12.08
N ALA A 50 9.77 -6.42 -12.83
CA ALA A 50 10.33 -5.15 -12.43
C ALA A 50 9.34 -4.03 -12.73
N LYS A 51 9.26 -3.04 -11.82
CA LYS A 51 8.46 -1.84 -12.00
C LYS A 51 9.20 -0.65 -11.41
N TYR A 52 9.37 0.38 -12.22
CA TYR A 52 10.03 1.63 -11.83
C TYR A 52 9.10 2.81 -12.04
N ARG A 53 8.97 3.68 -11.04
CA ARG A 53 8.03 4.80 -11.04
C ARG A 53 8.72 6.15 -11.02
N PHE A 54 8.06 7.11 -11.65
CA PHE A 54 8.44 8.52 -11.72
C PHE A 54 7.28 9.38 -11.24
N TYR A 55 7.53 10.22 -10.26
CA TYR A 55 6.61 11.19 -9.67
C TYR A 55 7.23 12.59 -9.69
N GLY A 56 6.52 13.54 -9.11
CA GLY A 56 6.97 14.91 -8.93
C GLY A 56 6.08 15.88 -9.70
N ARG A 57 6.44 17.15 -9.66
CA ARG A 57 5.73 18.30 -10.16
C ARG A 57 4.60 18.80 -9.24
N SER A 58 5.01 19.63 -8.23
CA SER A 58 4.11 20.34 -7.33
C SER A 58 3.12 19.42 -6.55
N TYR A 59 1.89 19.88 -6.37
CA TYR A 59 0.90 19.15 -5.59
C TYR A 59 0.71 17.70 -6.08
N PRO A 60 0.64 16.72 -5.17
CA PRO A 60 0.68 16.86 -3.70
C PRO A 60 2.10 17.01 -3.11
N TYR A 61 3.15 17.03 -3.92
CA TYR A 61 4.55 17.04 -3.49
C TYR A 61 5.05 18.47 -3.30
N LYS A 62 5.53 18.79 -2.09
CA LYS A 62 5.87 20.17 -1.70
C LYS A 62 7.17 20.69 -2.28
N TYR A 63 8.13 19.81 -2.57
CA TYR A 63 9.51 20.19 -2.90
C TYR A 63 9.95 19.78 -4.30
N THR A 64 8.98 19.50 -5.17
CA THR A 64 9.25 19.05 -6.54
C THR A 64 8.68 20.01 -7.57
N ASN A 65 9.41 20.21 -8.67
CA ASN A 65 9.01 21.08 -9.76
C ASN A 65 8.89 20.32 -11.09
N ASN A 66 9.57 19.17 -11.22
CA ASN A 66 9.65 18.42 -12.46
C ASN A 66 9.21 16.97 -12.28
N VAL A 67 8.71 16.37 -13.35
CA VAL A 67 8.48 14.94 -13.44
C VAL A 67 9.83 14.22 -13.28
N GLY A 68 9.90 13.22 -12.37
CA GLY A 68 11.12 12.49 -12.08
C GLY A 68 11.98 13.10 -10.96
N ASP A 69 11.53 14.18 -10.31
CA ASP A 69 12.17 14.66 -9.08
C ASP A 69 12.03 13.65 -7.95
N ILE A 70 10.97 12.84 -7.99
CA ILE A 70 10.80 11.66 -7.13
C ILE A 70 10.76 10.43 -8.04
N GLN A 71 11.59 9.45 -7.77
CA GLN A 71 11.60 8.20 -8.52
C GLN A 71 12.20 7.04 -7.72
N PHE A 72 11.64 5.86 -7.88
CA PHE A 72 12.08 4.66 -7.17
C PHE A 72 11.63 3.38 -7.88
N ALA A 73 12.29 2.27 -7.55
CA ALA A 73 11.79 0.94 -7.87
C ALA A 73 10.62 0.58 -6.94
N GLU A 74 9.49 0.16 -7.51
CA GLU A 74 8.40 -0.46 -6.76
C GLU A 74 8.69 -1.94 -6.52
N SER A 75 9.05 -2.67 -7.59
CA SER A 75 9.43 -4.08 -7.51
C SER A 75 10.57 -4.39 -8.47
N ALA A 76 11.43 -5.35 -8.09
CA ALA A 76 12.50 -5.86 -8.94
C ALA A 76 12.95 -7.23 -8.39
N TRP A 77 12.40 -8.32 -8.94
CA TRP A 77 12.69 -9.65 -8.46
C TRP A 77 12.74 -10.68 -9.60
N VAL A 78 13.43 -11.78 -9.34
CA VAL A 78 13.44 -13.00 -10.15
C VAL A 78 12.94 -14.15 -9.31
N GLY A 79 12.26 -15.11 -9.92
CA GLY A 79 11.75 -16.29 -9.24
C GLY A 79 11.98 -17.56 -10.05
N TYR A 80 11.99 -18.69 -9.34
CA TYR A 80 12.12 -20.01 -9.88
C TYR A 80 10.90 -20.87 -9.48
N LYS A 81 10.29 -21.51 -10.47
CA LYS A 81 9.19 -22.46 -10.29
C LYS A 81 9.78 -23.87 -10.13
N PHE A 82 9.63 -24.47 -8.95
CA PHE A 82 10.00 -25.87 -8.74
C PHE A 82 9.02 -26.82 -9.42
N ASN A 83 7.75 -26.41 -9.45
CA ASN A 83 6.62 -27.03 -10.10
C ASN A 83 5.46 -26.01 -10.20
N PRO A 84 4.28 -26.34 -10.77
CA PRO A 84 3.16 -25.42 -10.87
C PRO A 84 2.67 -24.82 -9.55
N ASP A 85 2.88 -25.55 -8.45
CA ASP A 85 2.36 -25.20 -7.12
C ASP A 85 3.41 -24.57 -6.20
N GLN A 86 4.69 -24.56 -6.60
CA GLN A 86 5.78 -24.11 -5.74
C GLN A 86 6.73 -23.19 -6.48
N GLN A 87 7.00 -22.02 -5.87
CA GLN A 87 7.97 -21.08 -6.40
C GLN A 87 8.69 -20.32 -5.29
N ILE A 88 9.88 -19.84 -5.61
CA ILE A 88 10.63 -18.87 -4.81
C ILE A 88 10.80 -17.59 -5.61
N GLN A 89 10.72 -16.44 -4.96
CA GLN A 89 10.99 -15.12 -5.52
C GLN A 89 12.11 -14.47 -4.70
N VAL A 90 13.10 -13.85 -5.36
CA VAL A 90 14.25 -13.19 -4.71
C VAL A 90 14.44 -11.80 -5.31
N GLY A 91 14.59 -10.81 -4.46
CA GLY A 91 14.75 -9.40 -4.84
C GLY A 91 13.79 -8.50 -4.09
N LEU A 92 13.46 -7.35 -4.67
CA LEU A 92 12.46 -6.43 -4.15
C LEU A 92 11.07 -6.93 -4.54
N ASN A 93 10.36 -7.54 -3.60
CA ASN A 93 9.05 -8.13 -3.83
C ASN A 93 8.11 -7.93 -2.65
N GLN A 94 6.80 -8.10 -2.90
CA GLN A 94 5.75 -7.85 -1.92
C GLN A 94 5.85 -8.80 -0.71
N VAL A 95 5.82 -8.20 0.48
CA VAL A 95 5.73 -8.90 1.78
C VAL A 95 4.34 -9.53 1.90
N PRO A 96 4.23 -10.85 2.12
CA PRO A 96 2.94 -11.53 2.17
C PRO A 96 2.27 -11.36 3.54
N PHE A 97 1.47 -10.29 3.70
CA PHE A 97 0.77 -10.01 4.95
C PHE A 97 -0.68 -9.61 4.68
N GLY A 98 -1.63 -10.25 5.38
CA GLY A 98 -3.05 -9.92 5.31
C GLY A 98 -3.70 -10.17 3.95
N LEU A 99 -4.60 -9.28 3.58
CA LEU A 99 -5.22 -9.20 2.25
C LEU A 99 -4.15 -8.93 1.18
N GLN A 100 -4.32 -9.49 0.00
CA GLN A 100 -3.38 -9.31 -1.11
C GLN A 100 -4.11 -9.16 -2.43
N PRO A 101 -3.55 -8.35 -3.36
CA PRO A 101 -2.34 -7.51 -3.22
C PRO A 101 -2.59 -6.23 -2.41
N TYR A 102 -3.84 -5.79 -2.26
CA TYR A 102 -4.29 -4.58 -1.57
C TYR A 102 -5.36 -4.91 -0.54
N PHE A 103 -5.59 -3.98 0.40
CA PHE A 103 -6.57 -4.17 1.47
C PHE A 103 -7.99 -3.70 1.11
N GLY A 104 -8.28 -3.56 -0.16
CA GLY A 104 -9.60 -3.19 -0.65
C GLY A 104 -9.65 -2.95 -2.16
N SER A 105 -10.78 -2.46 -2.61
CA SER A 105 -11.05 -2.12 -4.01
C SER A 105 -10.62 -0.69 -4.38
N THR A 106 -10.14 0.08 -3.41
CA THR A 106 -9.82 1.50 -3.55
C THR A 106 -8.49 1.72 -4.29
N PHE A 107 -8.43 2.78 -5.08
CA PHE A 107 -7.20 3.20 -5.74
C PHE A 107 -6.29 4.00 -4.80
N TYR A 108 -6.87 4.79 -3.88
CA TYR A 108 -6.14 5.60 -2.91
C TYR A 108 -5.56 4.79 -1.74
N GLU A 109 -5.95 3.50 -1.64
CA GLU A 109 -5.54 2.56 -0.59
C GLU A 109 -6.10 2.91 0.80
N THR A 110 -5.94 1.98 1.75
CA THR A 110 -6.46 2.12 3.10
C THR A 110 -5.44 2.73 4.07
N LEU A 111 -5.81 2.90 5.34
CA LEU A 111 -4.83 3.24 6.38
C LEU A 111 -3.76 2.15 6.56
N GLY A 112 -4.01 0.93 6.06
CA GLY A 112 -3.02 -0.16 6.02
C GLY A 112 -1.72 0.24 5.33
N ASN A 113 -1.82 1.01 4.24
CA ASN A 113 -0.67 1.52 3.50
C ASN A 113 0.20 2.45 4.37
N VAL A 114 -0.42 3.44 5.00
CA VAL A 114 0.32 4.44 5.81
C VAL A 114 0.79 3.92 7.16
N VAL A 115 0.25 2.80 7.67
CA VAL A 115 0.82 2.13 8.86
C VAL A 115 1.84 1.04 8.48
N GLY A 116 2.15 0.90 7.18
CA GLY A 116 3.19 0.02 6.67
C GLY A 116 2.84 -1.46 6.72
N LEU A 117 1.56 -1.82 6.48
CA LEU A 117 1.07 -3.21 6.44
C LEU A 117 0.47 -3.60 5.08
N GLU A 118 -0.03 -2.64 4.30
CA GLU A 118 -0.60 -2.83 2.96
C GLU A 118 0.42 -2.47 1.89
N ASP A 119 0.50 -3.31 0.84
CA ASP A 119 1.32 -3.08 -0.35
C ASP A 119 2.79 -2.75 -0.04
N VAL A 120 3.37 -3.53 0.87
CA VAL A 120 4.75 -3.33 1.32
C VAL A 120 5.71 -4.18 0.50
N GLU A 121 6.68 -3.53 -0.14
CA GLU A 121 7.75 -4.17 -0.89
C GLU A 121 9.07 -4.11 -0.09
N GLN A 122 9.73 -5.26 0.07
CA GLN A 122 11.03 -5.35 0.75
C GLN A 122 12.01 -6.22 -0.03
N ILE A 123 13.32 -6.06 0.25
CA ILE A 123 14.40 -6.82 -0.39
C ILE A 123 14.63 -8.10 0.39
N GLY A 124 14.34 -9.24 -0.24
CA GLY A 124 14.47 -10.55 0.40
C GLY A 124 14.08 -11.71 -0.49
N ALA A 125 13.66 -12.79 0.13
CA ALA A 125 13.19 -13.99 -0.52
C ALA A 125 11.81 -14.38 0.01
N LYS A 126 10.92 -14.81 -0.89
CA LYS A 126 9.58 -15.29 -0.60
C LYS A 126 9.36 -16.65 -1.25
N PHE A 127 8.98 -17.64 -0.48
CA PHE A 127 8.51 -18.94 -0.94
C PHE A 127 6.98 -18.95 -0.97
N ILE A 128 6.41 -19.47 -2.03
CA ILE A 128 4.96 -19.59 -2.23
C ILE A 128 4.64 -21.02 -2.55
N GLN A 129 3.68 -21.59 -1.83
CA GLN A 129 3.15 -22.93 -2.07
C GLN A 129 1.62 -22.88 -2.16
N GLN A 130 1.09 -23.48 -3.22
CA GLN A 130 -0.30 -23.87 -3.32
C GLN A 130 -0.42 -25.36 -3.00
N SER A 131 -1.36 -25.75 -2.15
CA SER A 131 -1.62 -27.15 -1.80
C SER A 131 -3.13 -27.38 -1.68
N GLY A 132 -3.74 -27.80 -2.78
CA GLY A 132 -5.20 -27.82 -2.89
C GLY A 132 -5.79 -26.42 -2.65
N ASP A 133 -6.66 -26.29 -1.65
CA ASP A 133 -7.28 -25.03 -1.26
C ASP A 133 -6.39 -24.11 -0.40
N TRP A 134 -5.20 -24.57 -0.01
CA TRP A 134 -4.30 -23.81 0.85
C TRP A 134 -3.26 -23.05 0.04
N ASN A 135 -3.12 -21.75 0.36
CA ASN A 135 -2.03 -20.88 -0.10
C ASN A 135 -1.13 -20.54 1.09
N ILE A 136 0.12 -20.93 1.03
CA ILE A 136 1.11 -20.71 2.09
C ILE A 136 2.24 -19.86 1.50
N GLN A 137 2.56 -18.74 2.15
CA GLN A 137 3.64 -17.86 1.75
C GLN A 137 4.54 -17.58 2.95
N ALA A 138 5.83 -17.86 2.81
CA ALA A 138 6.84 -17.56 3.84
C ALA A 138 7.90 -16.63 3.24
N GLY A 139 8.24 -15.55 3.95
CA GLY A 139 9.22 -14.56 3.50
C GLY A 139 10.28 -14.26 4.54
N TYR A 140 11.50 -14.02 4.06
CA TYR A 140 12.59 -13.43 4.83
C TYR A 140 13.16 -12.25 4.05
N TYR A 141 13.12 -11.06 4.66
CA TYR A 141 13.54 -9.84 4.02
C TYR A 141 14.63 -9.16 4.85
N LEU A 142 15.71 -8.82 4.19
CA LEU A 142 16.89 -8.23 4.82
C LEU A 142 16.66 -6.79 5.25
N ARG A 143 15.91 -6.04 4.43
CA ARG A 143 15.73 -4.58 4.60
C ARG A 143 14.57 -4.06 3.74
N PRO A 144 14.07 -2.83 4.00
CA PRO A 144 13.18 -2.13 3.09
C PRO A 144 13.77 -1.96 1.69
N ALA A 145 12.94 -1.47 0.76
CA ALA A 145 13.36 -1.12 -0.61
C ALA A 145 14.59 -0.19 -0.62
N TRP A 146 15.28 -0.15 -1.76
CA TRP A 146 16.29 0.89 -1.98
C TRP A 146 15.61 2.26 -1.93
N GLN A 147 16.23 3.19 -1.20
CA GLN A 147 15.84 4.58 -1.26
C GLN A 147 16.02 5.07 -2.71
N GLY A 148 15.00 5.71 -3.22
CA GLY A 148 14.99 6.29 -4.55
C GLY A 148 15.65 7.68 -4.59
N LYS A 149 15.21 8.48 -5.54
CA LYS A 149 15.55 9.90 -5.64
C LYS A 149 14.35 10.71 -5.17
N GLY A 150 14.54 11.65 -4.27
CA GLY A 150 13.56 12.58 -3.74
C GLY A 150 14.19 13.45 -2.65
N THR A 151 13.36 14.13 -1.87
CA THR A 151 13.82 15.07 -0.83
C THR A 151 13.62 14.52 0.58
N SER A 152 13.02 13.35 0.71
CA SER A 152 12.73 12.71 1.99
C SER A 152 13.61 11.50 2.28
N ASN A 153 13.83 11.20 3.56
CA ASN A 153 14.46 9.96 3.99
C ASN A 153 13.57 8.72 3.77
N GLY A 154 12.27 8.91 3.59
CA GLY A 154 11.30 7.86 3.31
C GLY A 154 11.02 7.64 1.84
N ASP A 155 11.92 8.03 0.94
CA ASP A 155 11.72 8.06 -0.51
C ASP A 155 11.76 6.65 -1.12
N THR A 156 10.67 5.92 -0.88
CA THR A 156 10.39 4.57 -1.36
C THR A 156 8.94 4.47 -1.82
N TYR A 157 8.60 3.40 -2.53
CA TYR A 157 7.21 3.12 -2.89
C TYR A 157 6.34 2.85 -1.66
N SER A 158 6.76 1.92 -0.81
CA SER A 158 6.00 1.52 0.37
C SER A 158 6.30 2.40 1.56
N SER A 159 5.32 2.56 2.45
CA SER A 159 5.53 3.16 3.77
C SER A 159 6.39 2.25 4.63
N VAL A 160 7.60 2.68 4.94
CA VAL A 160 8.61 1.92 5.68
C VAL A 160 9.13 2.70 6.87
N VAL A 161 9.64 2.00 7.88
CA VAL A 161 10.32 2.64 9.02
C VAL A 161 11.54 3.42 8.52
N SER A 162 11.60 4.69 8.84
CA SER A 162 12.55 5.65 8.29
C SER A 162 13.09 6.59 9.36
N LYS A 163 14.19 7.27 9.04
CA LYS A 163 14.66 8.40 9.81
C LYS A 163 13.79 9.63 9.53
N ALA A 164 13.47 10.37 10.57
CA ALA A 164 12.78 11.66 10.47
C ALA A 164 13.56 12.67 9.61
N ASP A 165 12.85 13.59 9.01
CA ASP A 165 13.37 14.69 8.19
C ASP A 165 12.58 15.99 8.40
N SER A 166 12.65 16.92 7.44
CA SER A 166 11.96 18.21 7.51
C SER A 166 10.43 18.15 7.60
N TYR A 167 9.82 17.02 7.23
CA TYR A 167 8.38 16.83 7.39
C TYR A 167 7.99 16.53 8.84
N VAL A 168 8.89 15.89 9.60
CA VAL A 168 8.68 15.47 10.99
C VAL A 168 9.94 15.69 11.80
N THR A 169 10.12 16.87 12.35
CA THR A 169 11.35 17.27 13.05
C THR A 169 11.53 16.60 14.41
N ASP A 170 10.43 16.10 15.01
CA ASP A 170 10.40 15.39 16.29
C ASP A 170 10.27 13.86 16.13
N GLY A 171 10.58 13.35 14.96
CA GLY A 171 10.45 11.92 14.64
C GLY A 171 11.62 11.08 15.14
N SER A 172 11.50 9.78 14.98
CA SER A 172 12.48 8.78 15.38
C SER A 172 13.52 8.52 14.29
N ASN A 173 14.62 7.85 14.69
CA ASN A 173 15.71 7.47 13.79
C ASN A 173 15.89 5.94 13.81
N ASN A 174 14.94 5.26 13.21
CA ASN A 174 14.90 3.80 13.17
C ASN A 174 15.08 3.26 11.75
N GLN A 175 15.55 2.03 11.66
CA GLN A 175 15.64 1.26 10.42
C GLN A 175 15.13 -0.16 10.66
N GLU A 176 14.24 -0.66 9.79
CA GLU A 176 13.73 -2.02 9.84
C GLU A 176 14.68 -3.00 9.13
N ARG A 177 14.89 -4.18 9.74
CA ARG A 177 15.74 -5.25 9.21
C ARG A 177 15.21 -6.63 9.60
N ASN A 178 15.64 -7.62 8.83
CA ASN A 178 15.42 -9.04 9.14
C ASN A 178 13.94 -9.35 9.39
N THR A 179 13.07 -8.94 8.46
CA THR A 179 11.64 -9.22 8.51
C THR A 179 11.40 -10.68 8.17
N VAL A 180 10.75 -11.40 9.07
CA VAL A 180 10.21 -12.75 8.85
C VAL A 180 8.70 -12.64 8.78
N VAL A 181 8.08 -13.26 7.79
CA VAL A 181 6.63 -13.23 7.60
C VAL A 181 6.12 -14.60 7.18
N LEU A 182 4.95 -14.95 7.68
CA LEU A 182 4.19 -16.13 7.27
C LEU A 182 2.74 -15.72 7.02
N ARG A 183 2.19 -16.10 5.86
CA ARG A 183 0.78 -16.00 5.52
C ARG A 183 0.26 -17.37 5.15
N VAL A 184 -0.86 -17.75 5.76
CA VAL A 184 -1.59 -18.98 5.45
C VAL A 184 -3.03 -18.61 5.16
N ALA A 185 -3.52 -18.99 4.00
CA ALA A 185 -4.89 -18.74 3.59
C ALA A 185 -5.52 -20.02 3.04
N LYS A 186 -6.83 -20.14 3.21
CA LYS A 186 -7.60 -21.28 2.70
C LYS A 186 -8.79 -20.79 1.90
N ALA A 187 -8.87 -21.24 0.65
CA ALA A 187 -10.06 -21.08 -0.18
C ALA A 187 -11.16 -22.05 0.28
N MET A 188 -12.41 -21.58 0.27
CA MET A 188 -13.56 -22.41 0.64
C MET A 188 -14.86 -21.77 0.12
N ASP A 189 -15.88 -22.60 -0.01
CA ASP A 189 -17.23 -22.12 -0.33
C ASP A 189 -18.03 -21.92 0.96
N LEU A 190 -18.47 -20.69 1.23
CA LEU A 190 -19.35 -20.37 2.34
C LEU A 190 -20.75 -20.04 1.77
N GLY A 191 -21.56 -21.07 1.59
CA GLY A 191 -22.84 -20.95 0.87
C GLY A 191 -22.61 -20.49 -0.57
N PRO A 192 -23.22 -19.38 -1.02
CA PRO A 192 -23.03 -18.86 -2.39
C PRO A 192 -21.73 -18.06 -2.57
N TRP A 193 -20.94 -17.88 -1.51
CA TRP A 193 -19.72 -17.08 -1.53
C TRP A 193 -18.49 -17.96 -1.81
N LYS A 194 -17.77 -17.64 -2.89
CA LYS A 194 -16.39 -18.10 -3.09
C LYS A 194 -15.50 -17.30 -2.16
N SER A 195 -14.91 -17.96 -1.18
CA SER A 195 -14.27 -17.29 -0.04
C SER A 195 -12.81 -17.69 0.13
N GLU A 196 -12.03 -16.80 0.72
CA GLU A 196 -10.72 -17.06 1.31
C GLU A 196 -10.75 -16.56 2.75
N VAL A 197 -10.23 -17.36 3.68
CA VAL A 197 -9.91 -16.94 5.04
C VAL A 197 -8.44 -17.15 5.29
N GLY A 198 -7.80 -16.24 6.03
CA GLY A 198 -6.38 -16.42 6.29
C GLY A 198 -5.90 -15.70 7.55
N ILE A 199 -4.69 -16.10 7.93
CA ILE A 199 -3.94 -15.54 9.04
C ILE A 199 -2.53 -15.19 8.59
N SER A 200 -1.97 -14.11 9.13
CA SER A 200 -0.60 -13.70 8.85
C SER A 200 0.10 -13.27 10.13
N GLY A 201 1.41 -13.51 10.18
CA GLY A 201 2.28 -13.04 11.25
C GLY A 201 3.57 -12.48 10.67
N LEU A 202 4.04 -11.37 11.24
CA LEU A 202 5.27 -10.68 10.86
C LEU A 202 6.06 -10.32 12.11
N THR A 203 7.38 -10.47 12.04
CA THR A 203 8.33 -9.95 13.04
C THR A 203 9.55 -9.39 12.35
N SER A 204 10.09 -8.28 12.87
CA SER A 204 11.32 -7.68 12.37
C SER A 204 12.12 -7.00 13.47
N THR A 205 13.39 -6.69 13.20
CA THR A 205 14.27 -5.90 14.07
C THR A 205 14.14 -4.43 13.69
N LEU A 206 14.02 -3.57 14.69
CA LEU A 206 14.13 -2.11 14.56
C LEU A 206 15.46 -1.66 15.15
N GLU A 207 16.40 -1.27 14.31
CA GLU A 207 17.68 -0.67 14.74
C GLU A 207 17.45 0.82 15.02
N ASN A 208 17.57 1.24 16.26
CA ASN A 208 17.58 2.66 16.59
C ASN A 208 19.01 3.22 16.49
N ARG A 209 19.18 4.23 15.64
CA ARG A 209 20.50 4.82 15.33
C ARG A 209 20.97 5.86 16.34
N ASP A 210 20.08 6.37 17.17
CA ASP A 210 20.41 7.36 18.20
C ASP A 210 20.86 6.69 19.51
N THR A 211 20.21 5.57 19.85
CA THR A 211 20.53 4.82 21.08
C THR A 211 21.46 3.63 20.85
N ASN A 212 21.70 3.25 19.59
CA ASN A 212 22.41 2.04 19.18
C ASN A 212 21.79 0.75 19.77
N ASN A 213 20.49 0.77 20.09
CA ASN A 213 19.76 -0.38 20.59
C ASN A 213 18.86 -0.98 19.51
N ASN A 214 18.65 -2.30 19.63
CA ASN A 214 17.72 -3.02 18.78
C ASN A 214 16.37 -3.18 19.47
N GLY A 215 15.34 -2.71 18.79
CA GLY A 215 13.95 -2.96 19.12
C GLY A 215 13.33 -4.01 18.21
N ARG A 216 12.01 -4.09 18.23
CA ARG A 216 11.27 -5.10 17.45
C ARG A 216 9.94 -4.53 16.94
N ARG A 217 9.54 -4.98 15.74
CA ARG A 217 8.20 -4.84 15.22
C ARG A 217 7.56 -6.22 15.13
N ASN A 218 6.31 -6.34 15.58
CA ASN A 218 5.49 -7.54 15.42
C ASN A 218 4.14 -7.11 14.88
N ALA A 219 3.58 -7.92 13.97
CA ALA A 219 2.20 -7.75 13.52
C ALA A 219 1.56 -9.12 13.30
N VAL A 220 0.25 -9.19 13.55
CA VAL A 220 -0.59 -10.34 13.24
C VAL A 220 -1.86 -9.84 12.57
N ALA A 221 -2.40 -10.63 11.65
CA ALA A 221 -3.66 -10.30 10.98
C ALA A 221 -4.50 -11.55 10.75
N VAL A 222 -5.82 -11.36 10.74
CA VAL A 222 -6.79 -12.28 10.18
C VAL A 222 -7.54 -11.57 9.07
N HIS A 223 -7.88 -12.27 7.99
CA HIS A 223 -8.60 -11.68 6.88
C HIS A 223 -9.64 -12.61 6.27
N TYR A 224 -10.59 -12.01 5.57
CA TYR A 224 -11.62 -12.66 4.78
C TYR A 224 -11.74 -11.97 3.43
N ILE A 225 -11.82 -12.75 2.36
CA ILE A 225 -12.20 -12.32 1.01
C ILE A 225 -13.41 -13.14 0.60
N GLY A 226 -14.46 -12.52 0.10
CA GLY A 226 -15.66 -13.19 -0.42
C GLY A 226 -16.10 -12.61 -1.74
N LYS A 227 -16.53 -13.48 -2.67
CA LYS A 227 -17.17 -13.10 -3.93
C LYS A 227 -18.44 -13.90 -4.15
N ASN A 228 -19.55 -13.18 -4.46
CA ASN A 228 -20.82 -13.78 -4.83
C ASN A 228 -21.46 -13.00 -5.98
N GLY A 229 -21.43 -13.56 -7.18
CA GLY A 229 -21.86 -12.88 -8.40
C GLY A 229 -21.11 -11.55 -8.58
N PRO A 230 -21.82 -10.40 -8.66
CA PRO A 230 -21.19 -9.09 -8.81
C PRO A 230 -20.62 -8.53 -7.50
N TRP A 231 -20.97 -9.11 -6.35
CA TRP A 231 -20.54 -8.62 -5.04
C TRP A 231 -19.17 -9.11 -4.64
N GLY A 232 -18.35 -8.21 -4.12
CA GLY A 232 -17.08 -8.49 -3.46
C GLY A 232 -17.08 -7.93 -2.03
N VAL A 233 -16.50 -8.66 -1.09
CA VAL A 233 -16.28 -8.23 0.30
C VAL A 233 -14.85 -8.57 0.71
N GLN A 234 -14.16 -7.64 1.36
CA GLN A 234 -12.85 -7.89 1.96
C GLN A 234 -12.86 -7.33 3.38
N LEU A 235 -12.41 -8.14 4.33
CA LEU A 235 -12.34 -7.76 5.75
C LEU A 235 -10.97 -8.11 6.30
N GLN A 236 -10.42 -7.25 7.14
CA GLN A 236 -9.19 -7.53 7.87
C GLN A 236 -9.22 -6.90 9.26
N ALA A 237 -8.69 -7.64 10.23
CA ALA A 237 -8.29 -7.13 11.52
C ALA A 237 -6.82 -7.47 11.75
N ALA A 238 -6.01 -6.47 12.09
CA ALA A 238 -4.59 -6.64 12.36
C ALA A 238 -4.20 -5.90 13.64
N ARG A 239 -3.23 -6.43 14.35
CA ARG A 239 -2.56 -5.76 15.47
C ARG A 239 -1.10 -5.56 15.15
N GLN A 240 -0.60 -4.34 15.35
CA GLN A 240 0.81 -3.99 15.21
C GLN A 240 1.38 -3.48 16.53
N GLN A 241 2.59 -3.90 16.84
CA GLN A 241 3.35 -3.42 17.98
C GLN A 241 4.80 -3.21 17.59
N MET A 242 5.30 -2.00 17.80
CA MET A 242 6.69 -1.60 17.61
C MET A 242 7.28 -1.16 18.93
N SER A 243 8.53 -1.52 19.18
CA SER A 243 9.34 -1.08 20.32
C SER A 243 10.63 -0.46 19.76
N PRO A 244 10.61 0.82 19.38
CA PRO A 244 11.67 1.44 18.58
C PRO A 244 12.96 1.73 19.36
N ARG A 245 12.95 1.67 20.68
CA ARG A 245 14.09 2.02 21.54
C ARG A 245 14.56 3.47 21.37
N ASN A 246 13.61 4.38 21.22
CA ASN A 246 13.89 5.80 21.09
C ASN A 246 14.56 6.37 22.36
N PRO A 247 15.29 7.50 22.26
CA PRO A 247 15.91 8.15 23.43
C PRO A 247 14.91 8.60 24.50
N GLY A 248 13.67 8.90 24.11
CA GLY A 248 12.60 9.38 24.99
C GLY A 248 11.51 8.34 25.18
N THR A 249 10.42 8.47 24.44
CA THR A 249 9.27 7.55 24.49
C THR A 249 9.24 6.60 23.30
N ASP A 250 8.77 5.38 23.52
CA ASP A 250 8.55 4.37 22.51
C ASP A 250 7.12 4.43 21.92
N GLU A 251 6.38 5.52 22.10
CA GLU A 251 4.99 5.62 21.66
C GLU A 251 4.86 5.94 20.17
N LEU A 252 5.88 6.53 19.56
CA LEU A 252 5.88 6.93 18.15
C LEU A 252 7.04 6.30 17.38
N VAL A 253 6.79 6.02 16.11
CA VAL A 253 7.79 5.61 15.12
C VAL A 253 7.59 6.42 13.86
N THR A 254 8.67 6.94 13.29
CA THR A 254 8.61 7.62 11.99
C THR A 254 8.60 6.58 10.87
N LEU A 255 7.62 6.70 9.98
CA LEU A 255 7.57 6.01 8.70
C LEU A 255 7.72 7.04 7.57
N GLY A 256 8.09 6.55 6.40
CA GLY A 256 8.14 7.36 5.19
C GLY A 256 7.76 6.54 3.97
N GLY A 257 7.18 7.22 3.00
CA GLY A 257 6.83 6.67 1.69
C GLY A 257 6.68 7.80 0.69
N TYR A 258 6.92 7.52 -0.58
CA TYR A 258 6.91 8.49 -1.69
C TYR A 258 7.94 9.61 -1.50
N ASP A 259 7.55 10.78 -1.00
CA ASP A 259 8.44 11.90 -0.68
C ASP A 259 7.98 12.58 0.62
N GLY A 260 7.68 11.79 1.62
CA GLY A 260 7.25 12.33 2.91
C GLY A 260 7.56 11.36 4.06
N THR A 261 7.85 11.93 5.22
CA THR A 261 7.89 11.19 6.49
C THR A 261 6.76 11.64 7.39
N PHE A 262 6.28 10.74 8.23
CA PHE A 262 5.20 11.00 9.17
C PHE A 262 5.33 10.09 10.39
N ASN A 263 4.84 10.57 11.54
CA ASN A 263 4.81 9.77 12.77
C ASN A 263 3.60 8.84 12.80
N VAL A 264 3.82 7.62 13.26
CA VAL A 264 2.79 6.60 13.48
C VAL A 264 2.86 6.14 14.94
N ALA A 265 1.71 5.93 15.56
CA ALA A 265 1.65 5.31 16.87
C ALA A 265 2.28 3.91 16.83
N SER A 266 3.18 3.64 17.76
CA SER A 266 3.96 2.39 17.78
C SER A 266 3.11 1.15 18.01
N ARG A 267 1.89 1.31 18.54
CA ARG A 267 0.97 0.21 18.87
C ARG A 267 -0.45 0.56 18.47
N GLY A 268 -1.14 -0.39 17.87
CA GLY A 268 -2.55 -0.20 17.51
C GLY A 268 -3.15 -1.40 16.81
N ASN A 269 -4.46 -1.33 16.63
CA ASN A 269 -5.25 -2.30 15.88
C ASN A 269 -5.72 -1.63 14.58
N LEU A 270 -5.49 -2.29 13.46
CA LEU A 270 -5.97 -1.87 12.15
C LEU A 270 -7.19 -2.71 11.78
N TYR A 271 -8.26 -2.05 11.41
CA TYR A 271 -9.47 -2.67 10.88
C TYR A 271 -9.71 -2.16 9.46
N VAL A 272 -10.08 -3.06 8.57
CA VAL A 272 -10.43 -2.75 7.18
C VAL A 272 -11.70 -3.50 6.81
N ALA A 273 -12.63 -2.80 6.20
CA ALA A 273 -13.84 -3.35 5.60
C ALA A 273 -14.07 -2.73 4.22
N ASP A 274 -14.19 -3.58 3.22
CA ASP A 274 -14.41 -3.20 1.83
C ASP A 274 -15.60 -3.97 1.26
N VAL A 275 -16.44 -3.27 0.52
CA VAL A 275 -17.50 -3.85 -0.27
C VAL A 275 -17.44 -3.29 -1.67
N SER A 276 -17.58 -4.16 -2.66
CA SER A 276 -17.60 -3.75 -4.07
C SER A 276 -18.72 -4.42 -4.84
N TYR A 277 -19.14 -3.76 -5.93
CA TYR A 277 -20.16 -4.26 -6.85
C TYR A 277 -19.70 -4.04 -8.29
N ASP A 278 -19.56 -5.13 -9.04
CA ASP A 278 -19.25 -5.10 -10.46
C ASP A 278 -20.58 -4.90 -11.25
N VAL A 279 -20.78 -3.71 -11.82
CA VAL A 279 -22.05 -3.35 -12.50
C VAL A 279 -22.25 -4.18 -13.77
N GLY A 280 -21.17 -4.64 -14.40
CA GLY A 280 -21.22 -5.38 -15.66
C GLY A 280 -21.63 -4.49 -16.86
N GLY A 281 -21.79 -5.11 -18.01
CA GLY A 281 -22.25 -4.41 -19.22
C GLY A 281 -21.23 -3.47 -19.86
N LYS A 282 -21.69 -2.85 -20.93
CA LYS A 282 -21.00 -1.77 -21.64
C LYS A 282 -21.98 -0.62 -21.87
N TYR A 283 -21.48 0.60 -21.79
CA TYR A 283 -22.32 1.81 -21.82
C TYR A 283 -21.77 2.81 -22.84
N LEU A 284 -22.58 3.79 -23.22
CA LEU A 284 -22.25 4.87 -24.14
C LEU A 284 -21.58 4.33 -25.43
N PHE A 285 -22.34 3.55 -26.21
CA PHE A 285 -21.85 2.95 -27.47
C PHE A 285 -20.59 2.09 -27.27
N ASP A 286 -20.58 1.27 -26.23
CA ASP A 286 -19.46 0.38 -25.84
C ASP A 286 -18.16 1.09 -25.42
N GLN A 287 -18.18 2.40 -25.23
CA GLN A 287 -17.01 3.16 -24.83
C GLN A 287 -16.66 2.98 -23.35
N ILE A 288 -17.67 2.80 -22.48
CA ILE A 288 -17.46 2.59 -21.03
C ILE A 288 -17.65 1.11 -20.70
N SER A 289 -16.72 0.55 -19.96
CA SER A 289 -16.76 -0.84 -19.52
C SER A 289 -16.07 -1.03 -18.16
N GLY A 290 -16.30 -2.21 -17.55
CA GLY A 290 -15.64 -2.57 -16.28
C GLY A 290 -15.99 -1.64 -15.11
N VAL A 291 -17.26 -1.16 -15.08
CA VAL A 291 -17.73 -0.27 -14.02
C VAL A 291 -17.80 -1.05 -12.71
N LYS A 292 -17.06 -0.58 -11.71
CA LYS A 292 -17.09 -1.09 -10.34
C LYS A 292 -17.44 0.05 -9.40
N LEU A 293 -18.37 -0.19 -8.50
CA LEU A 293 -18.69 0.68 -7.36
C LEU A 293 -18.08 0.06 -6.11
N TYR A 294 -17.58 0.87 -5.19
CA TYR A 294 -17.02 0.37 -3.94
C TYR A 294 -17.12 1.38 -2.80
N ALA A 295 -17.14 0.81 -1.60
CA ALA A 295 -17.02 1.56 -0.36
C ALA A 295 -16.03 0.85 0.54
N ASN A 296 -15.08 1.60 1.09
CA ASN A 296 -14.06 1.12 1.99
C ASN A 296 -14.06 1.94 3.28
N TYR A 297 -13.85 1.27 4.39
CA TYR A 297 -13.59 1.89 5.68
C TYR A 297 -12.38 1.25 6.31
N SER A 298 -11.46 2.08 6.81
CA SER A 298 -10.33 1.63 7.60
C SER A 298 -10.14 2.50 8.84
N ALA A 299 -9.71 1.86 9.94
CA ALA A 299 -9.45 2.53 11.21
C ALA A 299 -8.18 1.98 11.85
N PHE A 300 -7.33 2.86 12.34
CA PHE A 300 -6.18 2.52 13.16
C PHE A 300 -6.42 3.01 14.60
N ASP A 301 -6.83 2.07 15.45
CA ASP A 301 -7.12 2.29 16.85
C ASP A 301 -5.84 2.14 17.67
N LYS A 302 -5.36 3.24 18.22
CA LYS A 302 -4.06 3.37 18.86
C LYS A 302 -4.13 2.97 20.33
N SER A 303 -3.11 2.26 20.81
CA SER A 303 -3.16 1.64 22.15
C SER A 303 -2.79 2.57 23.30
N ALA A 304 -2.25 3.77 23.06
CA ALA A 304 -1.98 4.75 24.13
C ALA A 304 -3.26 5.48 24.51
N ASP A 305 -3.49 5.68 25.81
CA ASP A 305 -4.77 6.13 26.38
C ASP A 305 -5.24 7.50 25.83
N ASP A 306 -4.32 8.42 25.61
CA ASP A 306 -4.64 9.77 25.13
C ASP A 306 -4.65 9.89 23.60
N PHE A 307 -4.28 8.83 22.89
CA PHE A 307 -4.17 8.85 21.42
C PHE A 307 -5.55 8.72 20.77
N LYS A 308 -5.75 9.45 19.68
CA LYS A 308 -7.03 9.46 18.95
C LYS A 308 -6.95 8.51 17.75
N THR A 309 -7.98 7.70 17.57
CA THR A 309 -8.13 6.79 16.42
C THR A 309 -8.04 7.55 15.12
N SER A 310 -7.24 7.02 14.17
CA SER A 310 -7.24 7.47 12.78
C SER A 310 -8.26 6.69 11.98
N GLN A 311 -8.98 7.37 11.08
CA GLN A 311 -10.05 6.75 10.28
C GLN A 311 -9.98 7.25 8.85
N ARG A 312 -10.25 6.37 7.89
CA ARG A 312 -10.38 6.68 6.46
C ARG A 312 -11.60 5.97 5.91
N MET A 313 -12.46 6.71 5.20
CA MET A 313 -13.57 6.16 4.44
C MET A 313 -13.44 6.62 2.98
N ILE A 314 -13.67 5.71 2.06
CA ILE A 314 -13.58 5.97 0.62
C ILE A 314 -14.85 5.45 -0.03
N LEU A 315 -15.53 6.32 -0.77
CA LEU A 315 -16.63 5.96 -1.64
C LEU A 315 -16.15 6.16 -3.08
N GLY A 316 -16.14 5.11 -3.89
CA GLY A 316 -15.49 5.19 -5.18
C GLY A 316 -16.19 4.44 -6.30
N THR A 317 -15.78 4.80 -7.50
CA THR A 317 -16.06 4.07 -8.73
C THR A 317 -14.81 4.00 -9.59
N SER A 318 -14.65 2.88 -10.28
CA SER A 318 -13.64 2.75 -11.33
C SER A 318 -14.27 2.20 -12.60
N PHE A 319 -13.76 2.62 -13.75
CA PHE A 319 -14.22 2.19 -15.06
C PHE A 319 -13.19 2.47 -16.13
N SER A 320 -13.36 1.84 -17.29
CA SER A 320 -12.54 2.10 -18.46
C SER A 320 -13.31 2.89 -19.51
N VAL A 321 -12.69 3.89 -20.11
CA VAL A 321 -13.16 4.61 -21.28
C VAL A 321 -12.16 4.37 -22.40
N SER A 322 -12.50 3.50 -23.34
CA SER A 322 -11.57 3.05 -24.39
C SER A 322 -10.28 2.49 -23.77
N LYS A 323 -9.15 3.17 -23.93
CA LYS A 323 -7.83 2.79 -23.39
C LYS A 323 -7.48 3.45 -22.06
N LEU A 324 -8.34 4.33 -21.58
CA LEU A 324 -8.17 4.99 -20.29
C LEU A 324 -8.85 4.19 -19.20
N TRP A 325 -8.18 4.03 -18.07
CA TRP A 325 -8.79 3.57 -16.83
C TRP A 325 -8.92 4.75 -15.87
N ILE A 326 -10.08 4.89 -15.26
CA ILE A 326 -10.43 6.04 -14.42
C ILE A 326 -10.91 5.51 -13.07
N ALA A 327 -10.38 6.07 -11.99
CA ALA A 327 -10.90 5.93 -10.64
C ALA A 327 -11.32 7.31 -10.12
N THR A 328 -12.53 7.39 -9.58
CA THR A 328 -13.03 8.59 -8.91
C THR A 328 -13.44 8.21 -7.51
N GLU A 329 -12.88 8.90 -6.51
CA GLU A 329 -13.03 8.55 -5.11
C GLU A 329 -13.31 9.79 -4.27
N TRP A 330 -14.35 9.71 -3.45
CA TRP A 330 -14.58 10.67 -2.38
C TRP A 330 -13.92 10.14 -1.12
N LEU A 331 -12.90 10.86 -0.68
CA LEU A 331 -12.04 10.52 0.43
C LEU A 331 -12.50 11.27 1.68
N TYR A 332 -12.67 10.55 2.77
CA TYR A 332 -12.93 11.11 4.09
C TYR A 332 -11.83 10.64 5.04
N GLY A 333 -11.18 11.57 5.72
CA GLY A 333 -10.11 11.30 6.67
C GLY A 333 -10.39 11.95 8.03
N LYS A 334 -10.04 11.24 9.08
CA LYS A 334 -10.00 11.75 10.44
C LYS A 334 -8.70 11.33 11.08
N ASN A 335 -7.89 12.30 11.52
CA ASN A 335 -6.52 12.06 11.96
C ASN A 335 -5.72 11.29 10.88
N ASP A 336 -5.90 11.65 9.62
CA ASP A 336 -5.22 11.08 8.45
C ASP A 336 -4.21 12.09 7.92
N PRO A 337 -2.93 11.73 7.71
CA PRO A 337 -1.91 12.69 7.29
C PRO A 337 -2.09 13.19 5.85
N TYR A 338 -2.86 12.47 5.03
CA TYR A 338 -2.96 12.74 3.59
C TYR A 338 -4.32 13.25 3.12
N ILE A 339 -5.35 13.19 3.98
CA ILE A 339 -6.69 13.66 3.63
C ILE A 339 -7.03 14.86 4.52
N GLY A 340 -7.43 15.96 3.87
CA GLY A 340 -7.93 17.13 4.55
C GLY A 340 -6.87 18.06 5.18
N GLY A 341 -5.57 17.81 4.98
CA GLY A 341 -4.50 18.70 5.46
C GLY A 341 -4.13 18.51 6.93
N SER A 342 -4.40 17.34 7.48
CA SER A 342 -3.93 16.91 8.79
C SER A 342 -2.40 16.95 8.93
N SER A 343 -1.91 16.79 10.14
CA SER A 343 -0.47 16.89 10.46
C SER A 343 0.26 15.57 10.21
N TYR A 344 1.39 15.64 9.53
CA TYR A 344 2.32 14.51 9.42
C TYR A 344 2.91 14.08 10.78
N THR A 345 3.05 15.03 11.70
CA THR A 345 3.57 14.78 13.05
C THR A 345 2.53 14.12 13.94
N GLN A 346 1.28 14.58 13.90
CA GLN A 346 0.25 14.25 14.89
C GLN A 346 -0.75 13.18 14.43
N SER A 347 -1.17 13.20 13.17
CA SER A 347 -2.36 12.46 12.73
C SER A 347 -2.33 10.97 13.01
N LEU A 348 -1.37 10.22 12.44
CA LEU A 348 -1.17 8.79 12.73
C LEU A 348 -0.41 8.54 14.04
N GLY A 349 0.22 9.57 14.59
CA GLY A 349 0.82 9.57 15.93
C GLY A 349 -0.26 9.67 17.02
N ALA A 350 -0.19 10.69 17.85
CA ALA A 350 -1.14 10.88 18.97
C ALA A 350 -2.56 11.24 18.52
N GLY A 351 -2.71 11.81 17.33
CA GLY A 351 -3.97 12.29 16.74
C GLY A 351 -3.88 13.77 16.37
N GLY A 352 -4.52 14.16 15.28
CA GLY A 352 -4.55 15.53 14.77
C GLY A 352 -5.74 16.32 15.33
N SER A 353 -6.43 17.04 14.43
CA SER A 353 -7.62 17.85 14.77
C SER A 353 -8.79 17.05 15.33
N ASN A 354 -8.80 15.76 15.10
CA ASN A 354 -9.91 14.84 15.42
C ASN A 354 -11.23 15.21 14.75
N GLN A 355 -11.15 15.94 13.62
CA GLN A 355 -12.28 16.32 12.77
C GLN A 355 -12.28 15.45 11.51
N TRP A 356 -13.46 15.24 10.95
CA TRP A 356 -13.59 14.67 9.62
C TRP A 356 -13.31 15.74 8.56
N GLU A 357 -12.44 15.41 7.64
CA GLU A 357 -12.07 16.21 6.50
C GLU A 357 -12.31 15.40 5.23
N ASN A 358 -12.53 16.05 4.10
CA ASN A 358 -12.84 15.33 2.87
C ASN A 358 -12.24 15.99 1.64
N GLN A 359 -12.03 15.19 0.61
CA GLN A 359 -11.64 15.67 -0.72
C GLN A 359 -12.15 14.73 -1.80
N LEU A 360 -12.40 15.25 -2.98
CA LEU A 360 -12.66 14.46 -4.17
C LEU A 360 -11.35 14.24 -4.93
N TYR A 361 -11.09 12.99 -5.27
CA TYR A 361 -9.91 12.56 -5.99
C TYR A 361 -10.30 11.80 -7.26
N MET A 362 -9.64 12.09 -8.37
CA MET A 362 -9.78 11.34 -9.61
C MET A 362 -8.41 11.00 -10.17
N ASN A 363 -8.21 9.76 -10.57
CA ASN A 363 -7.03 9.32 -11.30
C ASN A 363 -7.41 8.83 -12.70
N ILE A 364 -6.70 9.30 -13.71
CA ILE A 364 -6.91 8.95 -15.12
C ILE A 364 -5.61 8.38 -15.65
N GLY A 365 -5.63 7.09 -15.98
CA GLY A 365 -4.45 6.35 -16.43
C GLY A 365 -4.57 5.82 -17.85
N TYR A 366 -3.55 6.05 -18.67
CA TYR A 366 -3.34 5.34 -19.92
C TYR A 366 -2.31 4.24 -19.69
N TYR A 367 -2.70 2.99 -19.91
CA TYR A 367 -1.87 1.81 -19.71
C TYR A 367 -1.53 1.16 -21.04
N PHE A 368 -0.27 0.84 -21.28
CA PHE A 368 0.27 0.27 -22.51
C PHE A 368 1.23 -0.89 -22.28
#